data_8da1ff31af3416f96a9fd8aafba97fd3
#
_entry.id   8da1ff31af3416f96a9fd8aafba97fd3
#
_cell.length_a   1.000
_cell.length_b   1.000
_cell.length_c   1.000
_cell.angle_alpha   90.00
_cell.angle_beta   90.00
_cell.angle_gamma   90.00
#
_symmetry.space_group_name_H-M   'P 1'
#
loop_
_entity.id
_entity.type
_entity.pdbx_description
1 polymer ?
#
loop_
_entity_poly.entity_id
_entity_poly.type
_entity_poly.pdbx_seq_one_letter_code
_entity_poly.pdbx_strand_id
1 'polypeptide(L)'
;MNLSERRKRNPFQITTPEDLDAETTVSLFVDVFTDFPKIIDQGHVFLIGPRGVGKSMMFRYLQADCQCIVEKCKFSELPFIGIYIPIKNWSLVKTELRRFDDHHASELFNEHLMVSKIITEVF
;
A
#
# COMPACT_ATOMS: atom_id res chain seq x y z
N MET A 1 8.61 -0.50 -24.64
CA MET A 1 7.21 -0.99 -24.61
C MET A 1 6.46 -0.37 -25.78
N ASN A 2 5.97 -1.20 -26.69
CA ASN A 2 5.42 -0.76 -27.98
C ASN A 2 4.00 -0.21 -27.78
N LEU A 3 3.63 0.90 -28.46
CA LEU A 3 2.30 1.52 -28.42
C LEU A 3 1.16 0.55 -28.77
N SER A 4 1.46 -0.54 -29.51
CA SER A 4 0.49 -1.58 -29.87
C SER A 4 0.13 -2.49 -28.68
N GLU A 5 0.99 -2.65 -27.69
CA GLU A 5 0.71 -3.44 -26.48
C GLU A 5 -0.11 -2.66 -25.46
N ARG A 6 0.04 -1.32 -25.39
CA ARG A 6 -0.83 -0.45 -24.58
C ARG A 6 -2.30 -0.50 -24.98
N ARG A 7 -2.59 -0.73 -26.27
CA ARG A 7 -3.98 -0.82 -26.77
C ARG A 7 -4.72 -2.12 -26.42
N LYS A 8 -4.00 -3.17 -25.98
CA LYS A 8 -4.60 -4.49 -25.69
C LYS A 8 -5.02 -4.67 -24.21
N ARG A 9 -4.56 -3.82 -23.32
CA ARG A 9 -5.00 -3.88 -21.90
C ARG A 9 -6.34 -3.13 -21.78
N ASN A 10 -7.39 -3.88 -21.49
CA ASN A 10 -8.68 -3.31 -21.14
C ASN A 10 -8.55 -2.51 -19.83
N PRO A 11 -8.73 -1.19 -19.83
CA PRO A 11 -8.58 -0.38 -18.62
C PRO A 11 -9.60 -0.75 -17.53
N PHE A 12 -10.68 -1.43 -17.89
CA PHE A 12 -11.69 -1.94 -16.95
C PHE A 12 -11.33 -3.31 -16.35
N GLN A 13 -10.24 -3.94 -16.77
CA GLN A 13 -9.77 -5.22 -16.24
C GLN A 13 -9.01 -5.04 -14.90
N ILE A 14 -8.59 -3.83 -14.59
CA ILE A 14 -7.90 -3.51 -13.34
C ILE A 14 -8.94 -3.32 -12.24
N THR A 15 -9.00 -4.27 -11.33
CA THR A 15 -9.97 -4.26 -10.23
C THR A 15 -9.43 -3.58 -8.99
N THR A 16 -8.14 -3.66 -8.74
CA THR A 16 -7.50 -3.04 -7.57
C THR A 16 -6.12 -2.45 -7.91
N PRO A 17 -5.74 -1.30 -7.31
CA PRO A 17 -4.43 -0.70 -7.53
C PRO A 17 -3.26 -1.61 -7.12
N GLU A 18 -3.50 -2.52 -6.17
CA GLU A 18 -2.50 -3.47 -5.66
C GLU A 18 -2.03 -4.47 -6.74
N ASP A 19 -2.88 -4.73 -7.76
CA ASP A 19 -2.57 -5.65 -8.87
C ASP A 19 -1.78 -4.98 -10.00
N LEU A 20 -1.52 -3.67 -9.90
CA LEU A 20 -0.79 -2.93 -10.91
C LEU A 20 0.71 -3.11 -10.78
N ASP A 21 1.38 -3.29 -11.93
CA ASP A 21 2.83 -3.16 -12.02
C ASP A 21 3.29 -1.71 -11.76
N ALA A 22 4.52 -1.52 -11.33
CA ALA A 22 5.06 -0.23 -10.94
C ALA A 22 5.06 0.79 -12.09
N GLU A 23 5.43 0.38 -13.31
CA GLU A 23 5.44 1.26 -14.49
C GLU A 23 4.04 1.78 -14.82
N THR A 24 3.05 0.89 -14.80
CA THR A 24 1.65 1.26 -15.04
C THR A 24 1.13 2.17 -13.93
N THR A 25 1.46 1.88 -12.66
CA THR A 25 1.09 2.71 -11.51
C THR A 25 1.62 4.13 -11.66
N VAL A 26 2.91 4.29 -11.92
CA VAL A 26 3.55 5.60 -12.11
C VAL A 26 2.95 6.35 -13.30
N SER A 27 2.64 5.65 -14.41
CA SER A 27 2.05 6.27 -15.59
C SER A 27 0.60 6.74 -15.42
N LEU A 28 -0.15 6.10 -14.53
CA LEU A 28 -1.56 6.39 -14.25
C LEU A 28 -1.74 7.33 -13.04
N PHE A 29 -0.72 7.45 -12.20
CA PHE A 29 -0.81 8.29 -11.02
C PHE A 29 -0.87 9.76 -11.43
N VAL A 30 -1.86 10.46 -10.88
CA VAL A 30 -2.01 11.90 -11.00
C VAL A 30 -2.04 12.47 -9.59
N ASP A 31 -1.10 13.34 -9.28
CA ASP A 31 -1.08 14.04 -7.99
C ASP A 31 -2.17 15.12 -7.98
N VAL A 32 -3.29 14.75 -7.40
CA VAL A 32 -4.44 15.67 -7.19
C VAL A 32 -4.51 16.17 -5.75
N PHE A 33 -3.60 15.74 -4.89
CA PHE A 33 -3.59 16.06 -3.47
C PHE A 33 -2.53 17.12 -3.17
N THR A 34 -2.96 18.33 -2.86
CA THR A 34 -2.08 19.45 -2.46
C THR A 34 -1.20 19.12 -1.25
N ASP A 35 -1.64 18.17 -0.43
CA ASP A 35 -0.95 17.78 0.82
C ASP A 35 -0.19 16.46 0.69
N PHE A 36 0.04 15.97 -0.54
CA PHE A 36 0.77 14.72 -0.78
C PHE A 36 2.15 14.66 -0.06
N PRO A 37 2.97 15.71 -0.05
CA PRO A 37 4.24 15.71 0.68
C PRO A 37 4.10 15.43 2.18
N LYS A 38 2.99 15.83 2.79
CA LYS A 38 2.74 15.60 4.24
C LYS A 38 2.58 14.13 4.61
N ILE A 39 2.27 13.26 3.64
CA ILE A 39 2.13 11.82 3.87
C ILE A 39 3.49 11.16 4.09
N ILE A 40 4.54 11.76 3.52
CA ILE A 40 5.92 11.26 3.60
C ILE A 40 6.63 11.83 4.83
N ASP A 41 6.10 12.90 5.43
CA ASP A 41 6.67 13.51 6.63
C ASP A 41 6.56 12.60 7.85
N GLN A 42 7.42 12.87 8.84
CA GLN A 42 7.40 12.13 10.10
C GLN A 42 6.08 12.35 10.84
N GLY A 43 5.47 11.27 11.29
CA GLY A 43 4.27 11.32 12.11
C GLY A 43 3.19 10.32 11.67
N HIS A 44 2.03 10.43 12.30
CA HIS A 44 0.85 9.65 11.98
C HIS A 44 -0.10 10.45 11.10
N VAL A 45 -0.36 9.97 9.90
CA VAL A 45 -1.27 10.62 8.95
C VAL A 45 -2.46 9.73 8.68
N PHE A 46 -3.68 10.29 8.77
CA PHE A 46 -4.93 9.63 8.41
C PHE A 46 -5.46 10.20 7.11
N LEU A 47 -5.53 9.37 6.08
CA LEU A 47 -6.13 9.74 4.81
C LEU A 47 -7.60 9.33 4.78
N ILE A 48 -8.48 10.31 4.92
CA ILE A 48 -9.92 10.11 4.97
C ILE A 48 -10.54 10.59 3.66
N GLY A 49 -11.47 9.82 3.13
CA GLY A 49 -12.20 10.18 1.91
C GLY A 49 -13.11 9.05 1.43
N PRO A 50 -14.10 9.35 0.58
CA PRO A 50 -15.02 8.35 0.05
C PRO A 50 -14.31 7.29 -0.79
N ARG A 51 -15.04 6.22 -1.14
CA ARG A 51 -14.53 5.19 -2.04
C ARG A 51 -14.32 5.80 -3.45
N GLY A 52 -13.24 5.39 -4.10
CA GLY A 52 -12.94 5.82 -5.48
C GLY A 52 -12.07 7.08 -5.61
N VAL A 53 -11.74 7.77 -4.52
CA VAL A 53 -10.88 9.00 -4.58
C VAL A 53 -9.39 8.73 -4.78
N GLY A 54 -8.97 7.49 -4.99
CA GLY A 54 -7.58 7.18 -5.30
C GLY A 54 -6.66 6.89 -4.11
N LYS A 55 -7.20 6.71 -2.87
CA LYS A 55 -6.37 6.43 -1.68
C LYS A 55 -5.43 5.23 -1.86
N SER A 56 -5.96 4.10 -2.34
CA SER A 56 -5.15 2.90 -2.57
C SER A 56 -4.12 3.11 -3.68
N MET A 57 -4.46 3.89 -4.72
CA MET A 57 -3.54 4.24 -5.79
C MET A 57 -2.35 5.05 -5.26
N MET A 58 -2.61 5.97 -4.34
CA MET A 58 -1.57 6.77 -3.70
C MET A 58 -0.65 5.89 -2.84
N PHE A 59 -1.21 4.97 -2.04
CA PHE A 59 -0.39 4.03 -1.26
C PHE A 59 0.42 3.10 -2.16
N ARG A 60 -0.13 2.67 -3.30
CA ARG A 60 0.60 1.86 -4.28
C ARG A 60 1.75 2.66 -4.91
N TYR A 61 1.51 3.93 -5.25
CA TYR A 61 2.53 4.82 -5.80
C TYR A 61 3.69 5.08 -4.83
N LEU A 62 3.44 5.11 -3.51
CA LEU A 62 4.46 5.30 -2.48
C LEU A 62 5.33 4.06 -2.22
N GLN A 63 5.00 2.90 -2.77
CA GLN A 63 5.83 1.71 -2.62
C GLN A 63 7.20 1.89 -3.29
N ALA A 64 8.19 1.20 -2.75
CA ALA A 64 9.58 1.36 -3.15
C ALA A 64 9.85 1.08 -4.64
N ASP A 65 9.16 0.11 -5.25
CA ASP A 65 9.28 -0.22 -6.66
C ASP A 65 8.83 0.94 -7.58
N CYS A 66 7.74 1.61 -7.22
CA CYS A 66 7.28 2.81 -7.93
C CYS A 66 8.23 3.98 -7.72
N GLN A 67 8.70 4.20 -6.49
CA GLN A 67 9.61 5.30 -6.16
C GLN A 67 10.96 5.15 -6.86
N CYS A 68 11.48 3.94 -7.02
CA CYS A 68 12.69 3.69 -7.82
C CYS A 68 12.53 4.16 -9.28
N ILE A 69 11.35 4.01 -9.87
CA ILE A 69 11.07 4.46 -11.23
C ILE A 69 10.98 5.99 -11.29
N VAL A 70 10.31 6.61 -10.32
CA VAL A 70 10.11 8.07 -10.25
C VAL A 70 11.44 8.79 -10.06
N GLU A 71 12.23 8.37 -9.07
CA GLU A 71 13.51 8.98 -8.72
C GLU A 71 14.67 8.51 -9.63
N LYS A 72 14.44 7.49 -10.48
CA LYS A 72 15.45 6.88 -11.35
C LYS A 72 16.70 6.43 -10.61
N CYS A 73 16.51 5.92 -9.40
CA CYS A 73 17.57 5.50 -8.50
C CYS A 73 17.40 4.03 -8.10
N LYS A 74 18.42 3.48 -7.44
CA LYS A 74 18.35 2.14 -6.87
C LYS A 74 17.62 2.16 -5.54
N PHE A 75 17.11 1.00 -5.13
CA PHE A 75 16.40 0.82 -3.85
C PHE A 75 17.18 1.36 -2.64
N SER A 76 18.53 1.19 -2.61
CA SER A 76 19.41 1.67 -1.55
C SER A 76 19.60 3.19 -1.49
N GLU A 77 19.16 3.90 -2.52
CA GLU A 77 19.31 5.36 -2.64
C GLU A 77 18.00 6.11 -2.37
N LEU A 78 16.92 5.38 -2.12
CA LEU A 78 15.62 5.97 -1.82
C LEU A 78 15.64 6.72 -0.49
N PRO A 79 15.01 7.91 -0.42
CA PRO A 79 14.93 8.70 0.80
C PRO A 79 13.99 8.06 1.85
N PHE A 80 13.07 7.21 1.44
CA PHE A 80 12.16 6.45 2.30
C PHE A 80 11.74 5.15 1.60
N ILE A 81 11.24 4.21 2.40
CA ILE A 81 10.69 2.93 1.91
C ILE A 81 9.24 2.85 2.34
N GLY A 82 8.32 2.94 1.37
CA GLY A 82 6.90 2.73 1.61
C GLY A 82 6.56 1.24 1.67
N ILE A 83 5.97 0.81 2.80
CA ILE A 83 5.49 -0.55 3.00
C ILE A 83 3.97 -0.51 3.04
N TYR A 84 3.31 -1.23 2.14
CA TYR A 84 1.86 -1.32 2.10
C TYR A 84 1.37 -2.60 2.80
N ILE A 85 0.57 -2.42 3.84
CA ILE A 85 0.00 -3.53 4.61
C ILE A 85 -1.52 -3.48 4.48
N PRO A 86 -2.13 -4.34 3.64
CA PRO A 86 -3.59 -4.40 3.51
C PRO A 86 -4.22 -5.05 4.74
N ILE A 87 -5.13 -4.34 5.41
CA ILE A 87 -5.83 -4.83 6.60
C ILE A 87 -7.10 -5.63 6.23
N LYS A 88 -7.31 -5.94 4.95
CA LYS A 88 -8.54 -6.57 4.44
C LYS A 88 -8.87 -7.95 5.05
N ASN A 89 -7.88 -8.69 5.54
CA ASN A 89 -8.03 -10.08 5.98
C ASN A 89 -8.03 -10.29 7.51
N TRP A 90 -8.30 -9.24 8.28
CA TRP A 90 -8.37 -9.34 9.73
C TRP A 90 -9.60 -10.11 10.26
N SER A 91 -10.53 -10.51 9.39
CA SER A 91 -11.71 -11.29 9.78
C SER A 91 -11.36 -12.67 10.37
N LEU A 92 -10.30 -13.31 9.88
CA LEU A 92 -9.80 -14.58 10.45
C LEU A 92 -9.24 -14.38 11.86
N VAL A 93 -8.55 -13.29 12.08
CA VAL A 93 -7.98 -12.90 13.36
C VAL A 93 -9.09 -12.60 14.38
N LYS A 94 -10.17 -11.92 13.99
CA LYS A 94 -11.30 -11.65 14.88
C LYS A 94 -11.96 -12.92 15.43
N THR A 95 -12.04 -13.97 14.63
CA THR A 95 -12.66 -15.24 15.04
C THR A 95 -11.79 -15.98 16.04
N GLU A 96 -10.47 -15.99 15.83
CA GLU A 96 -9.50 -16.60 16.74
C GLU A 96 -9.36 -15.78 18.04
N LEU A 97 -9.38 -14.45 17.96
CA LEU A 97 -9.29 -13.56 19.13
C LEU A 97 -10.49 -13.69 20.07
N ARG A 98 -11.68 -14.03 19.56
CA ARG A 98 -12.86 -14.31 20.40
C ARG A 98 -12.71 -15.54 21.30
N ARG A 99 -11.69 -16.38 21.05
CA ARG A 99 -11.36 -17.56 21.88
C ARG A 99 -10.53 -17.20 23.09
N PHE A 100 -9.95 -15.99 23.13
CA PHE A 100 -9.22 -15.52 24.30
C PHE A 100 -10.19 -14.81 25.25
N ASP A 101 -10.43 -15.39 26.39
CA ASP A 101 -11.25 -14.80 27.47
C ASP A 101 -10.53 -13.60 28.12
N ASP A 102 -9.21 -13.50 27.94
CA ASP A 102 -8.39 -12.41 28.45
C ASP A 102 -8.16 -11.34 27.38
N HIS A 103 -8.64 -10.12 27.64
CA HIS A 103 -8.47 -8.95 26.77
C HIS A 103 -7.00 -8.64 26.51
N HIS A 104 -6.15 -8.77 27.51
CA HIS A 104 -4.72 -8.49 27.39
C HIS A 104 -3.99 -9.49 26.48
N ALA A 105 -4.32 -10.78 26.57
CA ALA A 105 -3.79 -11.80 25.65
C ALA A 105 -4.20 -11.54 24.20
N SER A 106 -5.41 -11.06 23.99
CA SER A 106 -5.92 -10.66 22.67
C SER A 106 -5.15 -9.47 22.08
N GLU A 107 -4.82 -8.47 22.89
CA GLU A 107 -4.03 -7.31 22.46
C GLU A 107 -2.58 -7.71 22.07
N LEU A 108 -1.90 -8.45 22.93
CA LEU A 108 -0.54 -8.95 22.66
C LEU A 108 -0.48 -9.81 21.38
N PHE A 109 -1.48 -10.65 21.18
CA PHE A 109 -1.56 -11.48 19.98
C PHE A 109 -1.76 -10.65 18.72
N ASN A 110 -2.59 -9.60 18.78
CA ASN A 110 -2.78 -8.65 17.68
C ASN A 110 -1.49 -7.90 17.32
N GLU A 111 -0.77 -7.40 18.33
CA GLU A 111 0.50 -6.72 18.13
C GLU A 111 1.53 -7.66 17.48
N HIS A 112 1.62 -8.90 17.96
CA HIS A 112 2.53 -9.90 17.40
C HIS A 112 2.21 -10.23 15.94
N LEU A 113 0.94 -10.39 15.60
CA LEU A 113 0.50 -10.62 14.23
C LEU A 113 0.80 -9.42 13.31
N MET A 114 0.62 -8.19 13.81
CA MET A 114 0.97 -6.99 13.08
C MET A 114 2.47 -6.96 12.76
N VAL A 115 3.30 -7.16 13.78
CA VAL A 115 4.76 -7.16 13.63
C VAL A 115 5.21 -8.27 12.67
N SER A 116 4.66 -9.48 12.81
CA SER A 116 4.97 -10.60 11.90
C SER A 116 4.61 -10.27 10.46
N LYS A 117 3.47 -9.63 10.23
CA LYS A 117 3.04 -9.23 8.89
C LYS A 117 3.93 -8.15 8.30
N ILE A 118 4.32 -7.14 9.09
CA ILE A 118 5.28 -6.12 8.67
C ILE A 118 6.60 -6.78 8.25
N ILE A 119 7.13 -7.68 9.06
CA ILE A 119 8.38 -8.39 8.77
C ILE A 119 8.25 -9.19 7.45
N THR A 120 7.15 -9.90 7.25
CA THR A 120 6.94 -10.70 6.03
C THR A 120 6.82 -9.86 4.76
N GLU A 121 6.35 -8.62 4.85
CA GLU A 121 6.25 -7.71 3.70
C GLU A 121 7.57 -6.96 3.42
N VAL A 122 8.49 -6.91 4.39
CA VAL A 122 9.80 -6.24 4.26
C VAL A 122 10.87 -7.18 3.74
N PHE A 123 10.79 -8.50 4.05
CA PHE A 123 11.78 -9.52 3.71
C PHE A 123 11.23 -10.60 2.78
#